data_72c174b871356f3d96a1d317512a07bf
#
_entry.id   72c174b871356f3d96a1d317512a07bf
#
_cell.length_a   1.000
_cell.length_b   1.000
_cell.length_c   1.000
_cell.angle_alpha   90.00
_cell.angle_beta   90.00
_cell.angle_gamma   90.00
#
_symmetry.space_group_name_H-M   'P 1'
#
loop_
_entity.id
_entity.type
_entity.pdbx_description
1 polymer ?
#
loop_
_entity_poly.entity_id
_entity_poly.type
_entity_poly.pdbx_seq_one_letter_code
_entity_poly.pdbx_strand_id
1 'polypeptide(L)'
;TTDIITFNENEYVEDVAMKMRHSRVRSYPVLNDAGEVVGAISRYHTRNYQKLKVALVDHSAVNQTFQNIDMAEIVAIVDHHHIGNIQTQMPIEYRNHKCGSTCTIIASLYKENGLLPDQTMSGLLMSAIISDTLNFKSATTKQEDRDTVKWLAEIAGIDDVEKYAREMLGASISLNDATPHEILT
;
A
#
# COMPACT_ATOMS: atom_id res chain seq x y z
N THR A 1 48.30 5.25 -2.66
CA THR A 1 46.95 4.80 -2.99
C THR A 1 46.00 5.47 -2.03
N THR A 2 45.30 6.47 -2.51
CA THR A 2 44.20 7.09 -1.75
C THR A 2 43.03 6.16 -1.83
N ASP A 3 42.51 5.71 -0.66
CA ASP A 3 41.28 4.95 -0.60
C ASP A 3 40.16 5.80 -1.18
N ILE A 4 39.64 5.35 -2.33
CA ILE A 4 38.54 6.05 -3.02
C ILE A 4 37.26 5.65 -2.31
N ILE A 5 36.56 6.64 -1.76
CA ILE A 5 35.21 6.42 -1.20
C ILE A 5 34.26 6.21 -2.38
N THR A 6 33.58 5.08 -2.37
CA THR A 6 32.54 4.70 -3.35
C THR A 6 31.24 4.43 -2.62
N PHE A 7 30.13 4.43 -3.34
CA PHE A 7 28.81 4.08 -2.85
C PHE A 7 28.19 3.00 -3.74
N ASN A 8 27.32 2.16 -3.17
CA ASN A 8 26.56 1.21 -3.95
C ASN A 8 25.27 1.85 -4.48
N GLU A 9 24.82 1.46 -5.66
CA GLU A 9 23.59 1.98 -6.28
C GLU A 9 22.32 1.71 -5.43
N ASN A 10 22.36 0.72 -4.54
CA ASN A 10 21.27 0.34 -3.65
C ASN A 10 21.36 1.00 -2.24
N GLU A 11 22.39 1.85 -1.98
CA GLU A 11 22.49 2.58 -0.72
C GLU A 11 21.44 3.71 -0.65
N TYR A 12 20.85 3.91 0.53
CA TYR A 12 19.92 5.02 0.75
C TYR A 12 20.64 6.37 0.67
N VAL A 13 19.99 7.34 0.04
CA VAL A 13 20.56 8.69 -0.18
C VAL A 13 20.95 9.40 1.12
N GLU A 14 20.21 9.17 2.20
CA GLU A 14 20.50 9.74 3.53
C GLU A 14 21.78 9.18 4.13
N ASP A 15 22.01 7.88 4.01
CA ASP A 15 23.24 7.24 4.49
C ASP A 15 24.45 7.73 3.68
N VAL A 16 24.28 7.84 2.38
CA VAL A 16 25.26 8.43 1.46
C VAL A 16 25.55 9.89 1.87
N ALA A 17 24.51 10.69 2.11
CA ALA A 17 24.67 12.09 2.55
C ALA A 17 25.42 12.19 3.89
N MET A 18 25.14 11.29 4.82
CA MET A 18 25.80 11.23 6.12
C MET A 18 27.29 10.89 5.97
N LYS A 19 27.63 9.88 5.18
CA LYS A 19 29.02 9.52 4.87
C LYS A 19 29.79 10.66 4.17
N MET A 20 29.12 11.40 3.29
CA MET A 20 29.72 12.55 2.59
C MET A 20 30.06 13.74 3.52
N ARG A 21 29.38 13.89 4.68
CA ARG A 21 29.60 15.04 5.59
C ARG A 21 31.04 15.16 6.06
N HIS A 22 31.73 14.04 6.24
CA HIS A 22 33.10 13.98 6.78
C HIS A 22 34.17 13.96 5.69
N SER A 23 33.80 14.11 4.42
CA SER A 23 34.75 14.13 3.30
C SER A 23 34.79 15.49 2.60
N ARG A 24 35.93 15.83 2.03
CA ARG A 24 36.11 17.04 1.19
C ARG A 24 35.93 16.77 -0.30
N VAL A 25 35.68 15.53 -0.66
CA VAL A 25 35.47 15.12 -2.06
C VAL A 25 34.14 15.68 -2.57
N ARG A 26 34.09 16.11 -3.83
CA ARG A 26 32.90 16.73 -4.44
C ARG A 26 31.99 15.73 -5.12
N SER A 27 32.56 14.66 -5.70
CA SER A 27 31.83 13.61 -6.42
C SER A 27 32.45 12.26 -6.12
N TYR A 28 31.61 11.25 -6.05
CA TYR A 28 31.96 9.88 -5.66
C TYR A 28 31.45 8.91 -6.71
N PRO A 29 32.23 7.88 -7.09
CA PRO A 29 31.73 6.81 -7.95
C PRO A 29 30.60 6.04 -7.26
N VAL A 30 29.62 5.65 -8.06
CA VAL A 30 28.55 4.71 -7.66
C VAL A 30 28.81 3.41 -8.36
N LEU A 31 28.82 2.32 -7.61
CA LEU A 31 29.10 0.98 -8.09
C LEU A 31 27.83 0.12 -8.03
N ASN A 32 27.69 -0.83 -8.95
CA ASN A 32 26.73 -1.92 -8.83
C ASN A 32 27.30 -3.04 -7.93
N ASP A 33 26.53 -4.09 -7.73
CA ASP A 33 26.94 -5.24 -6.91
C ASP A 33 28.12 -6.04 -7.52
N ALA A 34 28.37 -5.88 -8.82
CA ALA A 34 29.54 -6.46 -9.51
C ALA A 34 30.82 -5.62 -9.35
N GLY A 35 30.74 -4.44 -8.69
CA GLY A 35 31.85 -3.52 -8.50
C GLY A 35 32.14 -2.64 -9.72
N GLU A 36 31.26 -2.59 -10.70
CA GLU A 36 31.41 -1.76 -11.90
C GLU A 36 30.85 -0.36 -11.63
N VAL A 37 31.48 0.67 -12.19
CA VAL A 37 31.02 2.06 -12.07
C VAL A 37 29.77 2.26 -12.94
N VAL A 38 28.64 2.50 -12.30
CA VAL A 38 27.35 2.78 -12.95
C VAL A 38 26.97 4.26 -12.95
N GLY A 39 27.68 5.08 -12.16
CA GLY A 39 27.39 6.51 -12.09
C GLY A 39 28.30 7.28 -11.14
N ALA A 40 27.92 8.52 -10.86
CA ALA A 40 28.58 9.36 -9.89
C ALA A 40 27.53 10.16 -9.09
N ILE A 41 27.77 10.30 -7.79
CA ILE A 41 26.92 11.06 -6.89
C ILE A 41 27.69 12.21 -6.24
N SER A 42 27.03 13.34 -6.03
CA SER A 42 27.60 14.51 -5.36
C SER A 42 26.67 14.99 -4.24
N ARG A 43 27.14 15.91 -3.39
CA ARG A 43 26.29 16.54 -2.37
C ARG A 43 25.10 17.30 -2.95
N TYR A 44 25.18 17.76 -4.18
CA TYR A 44 24.05 18.37 -4.86
C TYR A 44 22.91 17.34 -5.04
N HIS A 45 23.24 16.14 -5.50
CA HIS A 45 22.27 15.07 -5.71
C HIS A 45 21.61 14.62 -4.39
N THR A 46 22.37 14.55 -3.28
CA THR A 46 21.81 14.17 -1.98
C THR A 46 20.88 15.22 -1.35
N ARG A 47 20.87 16.46 -1.86
CA ARG A 47 19.97 17.53 -1.41
C ARG A 47 18.79 17.75 -2.35
N ASN A 48 18.89 17.34 -3.59
CA ASN A 48 17.95 17.62 -4.67
C ASN A 48 17.45 16.33 -5.34
N TYR A 49 17.30 15.25 -4.58
CA TYR A 49 16.65 14.04 -5.09
C TYR A 49 15.13 14.14 -5.03
N GLN A 50 14.49 13.46 -5.96
CA GLN A 50 13.04 13.32 -5.93
C GLN A 50 12.66 12.17 -5.01
N LYS A 51 11.87 12.47 -3.98
CA LYS A 51 11.31 11.44 -3.12
C LYS A 51 10.36 10.54 -3.90
N LEU A 52 10.34 9.27 -3.55
CA LEU A 52 9.34 8.34 -4.08
C LEU A 52 7.95 8.80 -3.63
N LYS A 53 7.05 8.99 -4.59
CA LYS A 53 5.64 9.30 -4.30
C LYS A 53 4.88 8.04 -3.97
N VAL A 54 4.16 8.04 -2.87
CA VAL A 54 3.40 6.89 -2.39
C VAL A 54 1.96 7.30 -2.06
N ALA A 55 1.03 6.43 -2.38
CA ALA A 55 -0.34 6.46 -1.88
C ALA A 55 -0.50 5.35 -0.84
N LEU A 56 -1.01 5.70 0.33
CA LEU A 56 -1.32 4.71 1.37
C LEU A 56 -2.76 4.26 1.22
N VAL A 57 -2.97 2.96 1.28
CA VAL A 57 -4.29 2.34 1.14
C VAL A 57 -4.51 1.42 2.32
N ASP A 58 -5.68 1.52 2.95
CA ASP A 58 -6.15 0.69 4.05
C ASP A 58 -5.39 0.90 5.38
N HIS A 59 -4.65 1.98 5.51
CA HIS A 59 -4.04 2.41 6.76
C HIS A 59 -3.62 3.88 6.72
N SER A 60 -3.51 4.49 7.91
CA SER A 60 -3.07 5.88 8.10
C SER A 60 -2.15 6.05 9.32
N ALA A 61 -1.54 4.96 9.80
CA ALA A 61 -0.66 4.96 10.95
C ALA A 61 0.78 4.56 10.58
N VAL A 62 1.78 5.28 11.13
CA VAL A 62 3.20 5.04 10.83
C VAL A 62 3.65 3.62 11.14
N ASN A 63 3.14 3.02 12.22
CA ASN A 63 3.49 1.66 12.61
C ASN A 63 2.91 0.56 11.70
N GLN A 64 2.04 0.93 10.76
CA GLN A 64 1.45 0.03 9.75
C GLN A 64 2.10 0.21 8.39
N THR A 65 2.98 1.21 8.21
CA THR A 65 3.68 1.46 6.96
C THR A 65 4.98 0.65 6.85
N PHE A 66 5.59 0.69 5.68
CA PHE A 66 6.93 0.17 5.48
C PHE A 66 8.00 1.04 6.17
N GLN A 67 9.17 0.47 6.39
CA GLN A 67 10.30 1.18 6.99
C GLN A 67 10.69 2.40 6.13
N ASN A 68 11.10 3.49 6.78
CA ASN A 68 11.56 4.73 6.15
C ASN A 68 10.47 5.45 5.33
N ILE A 69 9.19 5.37 5.74
CA ILE A 69 8.10 6.11 5.11
C ILE A 69 8.34 7.63 5.09
N ASP A 70 9.09 8.14 6.05
CA ASP A 70 9.50 9.55 6.15
C ASP A 70 10.43 10.01 5.01
N MET A 71 11.08 9.05 4.35
CA MET A 71 11.88 9.30 3.14
C MET A 71 11.03 9.42 1.88
N ALA A 72 9.79 8.98 1.90
CA ALA A 72 8.85 9.10 0.80
C ALA A 72 8.05 10.41 0.86
N GLU A 73 7.41 10.75 -0.26
CA GLU A 73 6.40 11.81 -0.35
C GLU A 73 5.03 11.14 -0.40
N ILE A 74 4.27 11.23 0.69
CA ILE A 74 2.90 10.73 0.71
C ILE A 74 2.05 11.71 -0.09
N VAL A 75 1.40 11.25 -1.16
CA VAL A 75 0.56 12.05 -2.05
C VAL A 75 -0.93 11.79 -1.88
N ALA A 76 -1.29 10.62 -1.35
CA ALA A 76 -2.67 10.28 -1.08
C ALA A 76 -2.79 9.28 0.09
N ILE A 77 -3.92 9.31 0.78
CA ILE A 77 -4.34 8.28 1.74
C ILE A 77 -5.80 7.93 1.47
N VAL A 78 -6.09 6.64 1.31
CA VAL A 78 -7.45 6.11 1.18
C VAL A 78 -7.65 5.05 2.26
N ASP A 79 -8.55 5.30 3.22
CA ASP A 79 -8.67 4.48 4.42
C ASP A 79 -10.10 4.51 4.98
N HIS A 80 -10.52 3.46 5.69
CA HIS A 80 -11.79 3.39 6.40
C HIS A 80 -11.62 3.21 7.93
N HIS A 81 -10.38 3.13 8.39
CA HIS A 81 -10.04 2.99 9.81
C HIS A 81 -10.06 4.34 10.54
N HIS A 82 -9.73 4.32 11.83
CA HIS A 82 -9.50 5.55 12.59
C HIS A 82 -8.27 6.29 12.04
N ILE A 83 -8.31 7.61 12.13
CA ILE A 83 -7.19 8.45 11.69
C ILE A 83 -5.97 8.14 12.55
N GLY A 84 -4.88 7.75 11.90
CA GLY A 84 -3.61 7.47 12.53
C GLY A 84 -2.75 8.71 12.78
N ASN A 85 -1.45 8.51 12.89
CA ASN A 85 -0.46 9.52 13.26
C ASN A 85 0.48 9.92 12.13
N ILE A 86 0.11 9.65 10.87
CA ILE A 86 0.88 10.06 9.70
C ILE A 86 0.81 11.59 9.56
N GLN A 87 1.98 12.19 9.34
CA GLN A 87 2.12 13.62 9.09
C GLN A 87 2.67 13.83 7.68
N THR A 88 2.13 14.82 6.97
CA THR A 88 2.58 15.20 5.64
C THR A 88 3.06 16.65 5.64
N GLN A 89 4.06 16.95 4.81
CA GLN A 89 4.59 18.31 4.67
C GLN A 89 3.78 19.19 3.72
N MET A 90 3.04 18.54 2.81
CA MET A 90 2.21 19.21 1.80
C MET A 90 0.78 18.71 1.91
N PRO A 91 -0.22 19.48 1.43
CA PRO A 91 -1.58 19.00 1.28
C PRO A 91 -1.62 17.76 0.37
N ILE A 92 -2.43 16.78 0.76
CA ILE A 92 -2.58 15.52 0.04
C ILE A 92 -4.06 15.24 -0.24
N GLU A 93 -4.33 14.32 -1.15
CA GLU A 93 -5.66 13.73 -1.27
C GLU A 93 -5.87 12.76 -0.10
N TYR A 94 -6.83 13.09 0.80
CA TYR A 94 -7.14 12.27 1.96
C TYR A 94 -8.60 11.86 1.92
N ARG A 95 -8.85 10.55 1.70
CA ARG A 95 -10.17 9.94 1.68
C ARG A 95 -10.31 8.99 2.84
N ASN A 96 -11.04 9.41 3.88
CA ASN A 96 -11.43 8.55 4.97
C ASN A 96 -12.97 8.58 5.10
N HIS A 97 -13.57 7.40 5.01
CA HIS A 97 -15.02 7.25 5.04
C HIS A 97 -15.43 6.08 5.94
N LYS A 98 -16.50 6.27 6.69
CA LYS A 98 -17.02 5.25 7.61
C LYS A 98 -17.83 4.21 6.85
N CYS A 99 -17.16 3.20 6.33
CA CYS A 99 -17.73 2.04 5.63
C CYS A 99 -17.07 0.75 6.12
N GLY A 100 -17.48 -0.39 5.56
CA GLY A 100 -16.99 -1.70 5.96
C GLY A 100 -15.65 -2.08 5.36
N SER A 101 -15.19 -1.40 4.28
CA SER A 101 -13.95 -1.72 3.58
C SER A 101 -13.41 -0.51 2.82
N THR A 102 -12.10 -0.36 2.78
CA THR A 102 -11.42 0.61 1.91
C THR A 102 -11.75 0.39 0.43
N CYS A 103 -12.01 -0.85 0.02
CA CYS A 103 -12.40 -1.16 -1.35
C CYS A 103 -13.77 -0.57 -1.74
N THR A 104 -14.65 -0.28 -0.79
CA THR A 104 -15.88 0.48 -1.02
C THR A 104 -15.55 1.92 -1.42
N ILE A 105 -14.57 2.55 -0.77
CA ILE A 105 -14.11 3.90 -1.12
C ILE A 105 -13.45 3.91 -2.50
N ILE A 106 -12.61 2.91 -2.81
CA ILE A 106 -11.95 2.78 -4.12
C ILE A 106 -13.01 2.62 -5.22
N ALA A 107 -14.03 1.81 -5.01
CA ALA A 107 -15.15 1.65 -5.95
C ALA A 107 -15.91 2.98 -6.17
N SER A 108 -16.09 3.78 -5.11
CA SER A 108 -16.67 5.12 -5.22
C SER A 108 -15.80 6.06 -6.06
N LEU A 109 -14.46 6.00 -5.91
CA LEU A 109 -13.54 6.77 -6.73
C LEU A 109 -13.64 6.42 -8.23
N TYR A 110 -13.86 5.14 -8.58
CA TYR A 110 -14.15 4.76 -9.97
C TYR A 110 -15.39 5.47 -10.48
N LYS A 111 -16.49 5.44 -9.71
CA LYS A 111 -17.76 6.09 -10.08
C LYS A 111 -17.63 7.62 -10.19
N GLU A 112 -16.99 8.26 -9.21
CA GLU A 112 -16.76 9.72 -9.18
C GLU A 112 -15.98 10.22 -10.40
N ASN A 113 -15.05 9.41 -10.90
CA ASN A 113 -14.24 9.74 -12.08
C ASN A 113 -14.83 9.24 -13.42
N GLY A 114 -16.04 8.66 -13.41
CA GLY A 114 -16.67 8.12 -14.61
C GLY A 114 -15.92 6.92 -15.21
N LEU A 115 -15.15 6.21 -14.38
CA LEU A 115 -14.38 5.03 -14.78
C LEU A 115 -15.11 3.76 -14.36
N LEU A 116 -14.89 2.68 -15.12
CA LEU A 116 -15.34 1.34 -14.76
C LEU A 116 -14.12 0.46 -14.50
N PRO A 117 -14.09 -0.28 -13.38
CA PRO A 117 -13.09 -1.31 -13.19
C PRO A 117 -13.32 -2.45 -14.20
N ASP A 118 -12.28 -3.12 -14.62
CA ASP A 118 -12.43 -4.34 -15.43
C ASP A 118 -12.99 -5.51 -14.59
N GLN A 119 -13.27 -6.63 -15.25
CA GLN A 119 -13.86 -7.81 -14.62
C GLN A 119 -13.01 -8.33 -13.46
N THR A 120 -11.70 -8.41 -13.63
CA THR A 120 -10.75 -8.90 -12.62
C THR A 120 -10.69 -7.96 -11.42
N MET A 121 -10.54 -6.65 -11.68
CA MET A 121 -10.52 -5.64 -10.61
C MET A 121 -11.84 -5.61 -9.85
N SER A 122 -12.97 -5.73 -10.54
CA SER A 122 -14.29 -5.80 -9.90
C SER A 122 -14.41 -7.01 -8.97
N GLY A 123 -13.94 -8.17 -9.41
CA GLY A 123 -13.89 -9.38 -8.58
C GLY A 123 -13.00 -9.21 -7.35
N LEU A 124 -11.83 -8.61 -7.48
CA LEU A 124 -10.91 -8.34 -6.37
C LEU A 124 -11.48 -7.35 -5.35
N LEU A 125 -12.02 -6.22 -5.81
CA LEU A 125 -12.65 -5.22 -4.93
C LEU A 125 -13.84 -5.81 -4.18
N MET A 126 -14.70 -6.57 -4.88
CA MET A 126 -15.84 -7.26 -4.27
C MET A 126 -15.38 -8.26 -3.21
N SER A 127 -14.36 -9.06 -3.51
CA SER A 127 -13.81 -10.06 -2.58
C SER A 127 -13.28 -9.42 -1.31
N ALA A 128 -12.57 -8.30 -1.42
CA ALA A 128 -12.07 -7.56 -0.28
C ALA A 128 -13.22 -7.01 0.59
N ILE A 129 -14.26 -6.43 -0.01
CA ILE A 129 -15.44 -5.94 0.75
C ILE A 129 -16.13 -7.09 1.49
N ILE A 130 -16.31 -8.25 0.83
CA ILE A 130 -16.91 -9.44 1.45
C ILE A 130 -16.04 -9.94 2.62
N SER A 131 -14.72 -9.96 2.46
CA SER A 131 -13.77 -10.35 3.50
C SER A 131 -13.85 -9.43 4.71
N ASP A 132 -13.67 -8.13 4.52
CA ASP A 132 -13.63 -7.13 5.59
C ASP A 132 -14.96 -7.01 6.35
N THR A 133 -16.07 -7.23 5.65
CA THR A 133 -17.41 -7.20 6.23
C THR A 133 -17.89 -8.55 6.77
N LEU A 134 -17.09 -9.61 6.65
CA LEU A 134 -17.46 -10.99 6.99
C LEU A 134 -18.80 -11.37 6.33
N ASN A 135 -18.88 -11.18 5.04
CA ASN A 135 -20.13 -11.31 4.26
C ASN A 135 -21.28 -10.51 4.90
N PHE A 136 -21.02 -9.22 5.13
CA PHE A 136 -21.97 -8.24 5.69
C PHE A 136 -22.45 -8.50 7.13
N LYS A 137 -21.74 -9.33 7.90
CA LYS A 137 -22.05 -9.62 9.30
C LYS A 137 -21.31 -8.71 10.27
N SER A 138 -20.25 -8.03 9.81
CA SER A 138 -19.50 -7.08 10.65
C SER A 138 -20.37 -5.90 11.07
N ALA A 139 -20.17 -5.43 12.29
CA ALA A 139 -20.82 -4.21 12.81
C ALA A 139 -20.43 -2.94 12.04
N THR A 140 -19.31 -2.96 11.32
CA THR A 140 -18.84 -1.85 10.49
C THR A 140 -19.57 -1.75 9.15
N THR A 141 -20.25 -2.83 8.71
CA THR A 141 -20.96 -2.89 7.44
C THR A 141 -21.99 -1.79 7.28
N LYS A 142 -22.00 -1.13 6.15
CA LYS A 142 -22.97 -0.12 5.74
C LYS A 142 -23.77 -0.57 4.53
N GLN A 143 -24.85 0.14 4.22
CA GLN A 143 -25.64 -0.12 3.01
C GLN A 143 -24.80 0.11 1.75
N GLU A 144 -23.92 1.10 1.77
CA GLU A 144 -22.99 1.39 0.69
C GLU A 144 -22.09 0.20 0.31
N ASP A 145 -21.62 -0.58 1.30
CA ASP A 145 -20.82 -1.79 1.04
C ASP A 145 -21.64 -2.81 0.25
N ARG A 146 -22.90 -3.02 0.63
CA ARG A 146 -23.83 -3.95 -0.05
C ARG A 146 -24.13 -3.51 -1.48
N ASP A 147 -24.42 -2.23 -1.67
CA ASP A 147 -24.74 -1.66 -2.98
C ASP A 147 -23.50 -1.70 -3.90
N THR A 148 -22.32 -1.49 -3.32
CA THR A 148 -21.04 -1.58 -4.04
C THR A 148 -20.74 -3.01 -4.48
N VAL A 149 -20.89 -3.99 -3.60
CA VAL A 149 -20.71 -5.40 -3.95
C VAL A 149 -21.66 -5.83 -5.07
N LYS A 150 -22.93 -5.42 -5.01
CA LYS A 150 -23.90 -5.72 -6.06
C LYS A 150 -23.46 -5.15 -7.42
N TRP A 151 -23.04 -3.90 -7.45
CA TRP A 151 -22.54 -3.25 -8.67
C TRP A 151 -21.28 -3.94 -9.21
N LEU A 152 -20.31 -4.28 -8.34
CA LEU A 152 -19.08 -4.97 -8.74
C LEU A 152 -19.36 -6.39 -9.22
N ALA A 153 -20.31 -7.10 -8.61
CA ALA A 153 -20.70 -8.45 -9.02
C ALA A 153 -21.25 -8.48 -10.45
N GLU A 154 -22.08 -7.48 -10.83
CA GLU A 154 -22.59 -7.35 -12.20
C GLU A 154 -21.44 -7.22 -13.22
N ILE A 155 -20.40 -6.41 -12.91
CA ILE A 155 -19.23 -6.23 -13.79
C ILE A 155 -18.35 -7.47 -13.80
N ALA A 156 -18.17 -8.12 -12.63
CA ALA A 156 -17.36 -9.32 -12.49
C ALA A 156 -18.00 -10.57 -13.14
N GLY A 157 -19.30 -10.50 -13.47
CA GLY A 157 -20.06 -11.65 -14.01
C GLY A 157 -20.33 -12.71 -12.95
N ILE A 158 -20.56 -12.29 -11.70
CA ILE A 158 -20.86 -13.19 -10.57
C ILE A 158 -22.33 -13.08 -10.22
N ASP A 159 -23.11 -14.09 -10.61
CA ASP A 159 -24.57 -14.10 -10.43
C ASP A 159 -25.00 -14.42 -9.00
N ASP A 160 -24.23 -15.27 -8.28
CA ASP A 160 -24.53 -15.70 -6.91
C ASP A 160 -23.42 -15.28 -5.96
N VAL A 161 -23.54 -14.05 -5.44
CA VAL A 161 -22.60 -13.46 -4.48
C VAL A 161 -22.54 -14.27 -3.18
N GLU A 162 -23.67 -14.82 -2.71
CA GLU A 162 -23.71 -15.60 -1.48
C GLU A 162 -22.95 -16.93 -1.60
N LYS A 163 -23.09 -17.60 -2.74
CA LYS A 163 -22.32 -18.81 -3.03
C LYS A 163 -20.83 -18.48 -3.12
N TYR A 164 -20.49 -17.43 -3.88
CA TYR A 164 -19.10 -16.96 -4.01
C TYR A 164 -18.47 -16.62 -2.65
N ALA A 165 -19.19 -15.89 -1.80
CA ALA A 165 -18.70 -15.51 -0.47
C ALA A 165 -18.44 -16.74 0.42
N ARG A 166 -19.33 -17.74 0.39
CA ARG A 166 -19.14 -18.99 1.15
C ARG A 166 -17.88 -19.75 0.67
N GLU A 167 -17.71 -19.88 -0.63
CA GLU A 167 -16.54 -20.58 -1.20
C GLU A 167 -15.24 -19.85 -0.88
N MET A 168 -15.20 -18.52 -1.05
CA MET A 168 -14.03 -17.70 -0.77
C MET A 168 -13.63 -17.72 0.72
N LEU A 169 -14.60 -17.47 1.62
CA LEU A 169 -14.34 -17.49 3.06
C LEU A 169 -14.04 -18.90 3.57
N GLY A 170 -14.67 -19.92 2.99
CA GLY A 170 -14.41 -21.32 3.32
C GLY A 170 -13.00 -21.78 2.91
N ALA A 171 -12.48 -21.28 1.79
CA ALA A 171 -11.13 -21.61 1.33
C ALA A 171 -10.03 -21.03 2.25
N SER A 172 -10.30 -19.95 2.95
CA SER A 172 -9.37 -19.35 3.92
C SER A 172 -9.31 -20.11 5.25
N ILE A 173 -10.32 -20.94 5.53
CA ILE A 173 -10.41 -21.76 6.76
C ILE A 173 -10.13 -23.20 6.38
N SER A 174 -8.85 -23.56 6.17
CA SER A 174 -8.45 -24.94 6.00
C SER A 174 -8.45 -25.63 7.38
N LEU A 175 -9.63 -26.09 7.82
CA LEU A 175 -9.78 -26.90 9.02
C LEU A 175 -9.21 -28.32 8.85
N ASN A 176 -8.82 -28.72 7.63
CA ASN A 176 -8.35 -30.08 7.34
C ASN A 176 -7.01 -30.41 7.95
N ASP A 177 -6.20 -29.41 8.29
CA ASP A 177 -4.87 -29.57 8.91
C ASP A 177 -4.83 -29.10 10.37
N ALA A 178 -5.94 -28.59 10.91
CA ALA A 178 -5.99 -28.08 12.28
C ALA A 178 -6.31 -29.23 13.27
N THR A 179 -5.48 -29.34 14.31
CA THR A 179 -5.75 -30.27 15.44
C THR A 179 -6.90 -29.72 16.31
N PRO A 180 -7.63 -30.60 17.04
CA PRO A 180 -8.68 -30.16 17.96
C PRO A 180 -8.23 -29.12 18.99
N HIS A 181 -6.95 -29.09 19.31
CA HIS A 181 -6.36 -28.12 20.25
C HIS A 181 -6.20 -26.73 19.63
N GLU A 182 -5.84 -26.66 18.35
CA GLU A 182 -5.71 -25.37 17.60
C GLU A 182 -7.07 -24.76 17.26
N ILE A 183 -8.14 -25.54 17.29
CA ILE A 183 -9.50 -25.05 17.05
C ILE A 183 -10.14 -24.45 18.31
N LEU A 184 -9.66 -24.85 19.50
CA LEU A 184 -10.25 -24.50 20.81
C LEU A 184 -9.49 -23.43 21.59
N THR A 185 -8.36 -22.93 21.08
CA THR A 185 -7.55 -21.86 21.67
C THR A 185 -7.69 -20.58 20.87
#